data_307e08e9040d5068f2808c6176969064
#
_entry.id   307e08e9040d5068f2808c6176969064
#
_cell.length_a   1.000
_cell.length_b   1.000
_cell.length_c   1.000
_cell.angle_alpha   90.00
_cell.angle_beta   90.00
_cell.angle_gamma   90.00
#
_symmetry.space_group_name_H-M   'P 1'
#
loop_
_entity.id
_entity.type
_entity.pdbx_description
1 polymer ?
#
loop_
_entity_poly.entity_id
_entity_poly.type
_entity_poly.pdbx_seq_one_letter_code
_entity_poly.pdbx_strand_id
1 'polypeptide(L)'
;NPGWDDFWIELQVRLEYLKKLTRDHFREWVESIEVSKVKPVLDLPDTASFITFNYTPTLEYVYGVRPDRILHIHGCVLDKNQLLQFGSPDNNPFELQKMLEEKYGMDDFYGATIQQGVTVACDRCADAWKNIEGNYDALNHFLDSLAKIDTVIIMGNSFDKVDKPYYRDVLAPRYRDAEWVFCEYESNEDKQYD
;
A
#
# COMPACT_ATOMS: atom_id res chain seq x y z
N ASN A 1 -1.89 -30.24 -26.06
CA ASN A 1 -3.30 -30.68 -26.06
C ASN A 1 -4.17 -29.45 -26.19
N PRO A 2 -4.89 -29.22 -27.32
CA PRO A 2 -5.61 -27.95 -27.56
C PRO A 2 -6.52 -27.54 -26.42
N GLY A 3 -7.11 -28.47 -25.68
CA GLY A 3 -8.04 -28.15 -24.60
C GLY A 3 -7.40 -27.57 -23.33
N TRP A 4 -6.09 -27.76 -23.12
CA TRP A 4 -5.39 -27.16 -21.97
C TRP A 4 -4.97 -25.72 -22.26
N ASP A 5 -4.56 -25.44 -23.51
CA ASP A 5 -4.19 -24.09 -23.90
C ASP A 5 -5.41 -23.15 -23.82
N ASP A 6 -6.59 -23.61 -24.30
CA ASP A 6 -7.84 -22.87 -24.19
C ASP A 6 -8.23 -22.62 -22.72
N PHE A 7 -8.05 -23.62 -21.84
CA PHE A 7 -8.34 -23.48 -20.42
C PHE A 7 -7.46 -22.40 -19.75
N TRP A 8 -6.15 -22.39 -20.04
CA TRP A 8 -5.25 -21.38 -19.46
C TRP A 8 -5.54 -19.97 -19.97
N ILE A 9 -5.84 -19.83 -21.26
CA ILE A 9 -6.23 -18.54 -21.85
C ILE A 9 -7.52 -18.04 -21.19
N GLU A 10 -8.54 -18.88 -21.05
CA GLU A 10 -9.78 -18.50 -20.40
C GLU A 10 -9.56 -18.12 -18.92
N LEU A 11 -8.75 -18.88 -18.20
CA LEU A 11 -8.41 -18.59 -16.81
C LEU A 11 -7.70 -17.23 -16.69
N GLN A 12 -6.72 -16.94 -17.56
CA GLN A 12 -6.04 -15.65 -17.57
C GLN A 12 -7.01 -14.50 -17.81
N VAL A 13 -7.89 -14.61 -18.79
CA VAL A 13 -8.88 -13.56 -19.09
C VAL A 13 -9.80 -13.31 -17.90
N ARG A 14 -10.28 -14.36 -17.24
CA ARG A 14 -11.14 -14.24 -16.04
C ARG A 14 -10.41 -13.60 -14.88
N LEU A 15 -9.15 -13.98 -14.66
CA LEU A 15 -8.34 -13.42 -13.60
C LEU A 15 -8.01 -11.94 -13.87
N GLU A 16 -7.70 -11.55 -15.13
CA GLU A 16 -7.53 -10.13 -15.48
C GLU A 16 -8.80 -9.32 -15.23
N TYR A 17 -9.95 -9.87 -15.56
CA TYR A 17 -11.22 -9.23 -15.26
C TYR A 17 -11.42 -9.02 -13.75
N LEU A 18 -11.18 -10.05 -12.94
CA LEU A 18 -11.29 -9.96 -11.47
C LEU A 18 -10.31 -8.93 -10.89
N LYS A 19 -9.08 -8.90 -11.39
CA LYS A 19 -8.06 -7.94 -11.01
C LYS A 19 -8.53 -6.50 -11.26
N LYS A 20 -8.98 -6.24 -12.48
CA LYS A 20 -9.51 -4.93 -12.84
C LYS A 20 -10.70 -4.56 -11.95
N LEU A 21 -11.65 -5.49 -11.78
CA LEU A 21 -12.83 -5.29 -10.95
C LEU A 21 -12.46 -4.94 -9.50
N THR A 22 -11.50 -5.65 -8.91
CA THR A 22 -11.03 -5.38 -7.54
C THR A 22 -10.42 -3.99 -7.43
N ARG A 23 -9.58 -3.59 -8.39
CA ARG A 23 -8.94 -2.27 -8.40
C ARG A 23 -9.96 -1.14 -8.59
N ASP A 24 -10.88 -1.32 -9.53
CA ASP A 24 -11.91 -0.32 -9.85
C ASP A 24 -12.84 -0.13 -8.64
N HIS A 25 -13.33 -1.21 -8.04
CA HIS A 25 -14.19 -1.13 -6.85
C HIS A 25 -13.47 -0.61 -5.61
N PHE A 26 -12.19 -0.94 -5.42
CA PHE A 26 -11.42 -0.37 -4.33
C PHE A 26 -11.31 1.15 -4.49
N ARG A 27 -10.99 1.62 -5.71
CA ARG A 27 -10.93 3.05 -6.00
C ARG A 27 -12.29 3.71 -5.80
N GLU A 28 -13.36 3.16 -6.38
CA GLU A 28 -14.72 3.67 -6.22
C GLU A 28 -15.14 3.76 -4.75
N TRP A 29 -14.79 2.75 -3.97
CA TRP A 29 -15.03 2.76 -2.53
C TRP A 29 -14.29 3.90 -1.83
N VAL A 30 -13.00 4.11 -2.10
CA VAL A 30 -12.25 5.22 -1.51
C VAL A 30 -12.79 6.57 -1.98
N GLU A 31 -13.14 6.72 -3.26
CA GLU A 31 -13.75 7.93 -3.83
C GLU A 31 -15.13 8.24 -3.22
N SER A 32 -15.84 7.22 -2.75
CA SER A 32 -17.13 7.40 -2.08
C SER A 32 -17.02 8.01 -0.68
N ILE A 33 -15.83 8.08 -0.11
CA ILE A 33 -15.59 8.69 1.19
C ILE A 33 -15.63 10.21 1.06
N GLU A 34 -16.69 10.82 1.59
CA GLU A 34 -16.95 12.25 1.48
C GLU A 34 -16.08 13.07 2.46
N VAL A 35 -14.79 13.18 2.19
CA VAL A 35 -13.84 13.95 3.04
C VAL A 35 -14.23 15.41 3.20
N SER A 36 -14.93 16.00 2.23
CA SER A 36 -15.38 17.40 2.30
C SER A 36 -16.40 17.69 3.42
N LYS A 37 -17.03 16.65 3.94
CA LYS A 37 -17.95 16.76 5.09
C LYS A 37 -17.23 16.65 6.44
N VAL A 38 -15.96 16.27 6.46
CA VAL A 38 -15.16 16.12 7.67
C VAL A 38 -14.71 17.50 8.15
N LYS A 39 -14.85 17.76 9.45
CA LYS A 39 -14.32 18.98 10.05
C LYS A 39 -12.91 18.73 10.57
N PRO A 40 -12.00 19.70 10.45
CA PRO A 40 -10.68 19.57 11.03
C PRO A 40 -10.81 19.43 12.57
N VAL A 41 -10.08 18.47 13.12
CA VAL A 41 -10.02 18.19 14.55
C VAL A 41 -8.65 18.46 15.17
N LEU A 42 -7.67 18.73 14.29
CA LEU A 42 -6.29 19.02 14.68
C LEU A 42 -5.90 20.40 14.15
N ASP A 43 -5.01 21.05 14.87
CA ASP A 43 -4.32 22.24 14.39
C ASP A 43 -2.94 21.80 13.86
N LEU A 44 -2.79 21.80 12.55
CA LEU A 44 -1.57 21.30 11.89
C LEU A 44 -0.61 22.47 11.66
N PRO A 45 0.69 22.33 12.02
CA PRO A 45 1.67 23.38 11.79
C PRO A 45 1.84 23.70 10.31
N ASP A 46 1.80 24.97 9.95
CA ASP A 46 2.02 25.45 8.57
C ASP A 46 3.38 25.03 7.97
N THR A 47 4.36 24.69 8.81
CA THR A 47 5.69 24.24 8.40
C THR A 47 5.82 22.73 8.28
N ALA A 48 4.83 21.94 8.74
CA ALA A 48 4.92 20.49 8.73
C ALA A 48 4.82 19.91 7.33
N SER A 49 5.51 18.83 7.04
CA SER A 49 5.35 17.99 5.87
C SER A 49 4.81 16.63 6.30
N PHE A 50 4.09 15.97 5.40
CA PHE A 50 3.28 14.82 5.77
C PHE A 50 3.60 13.62 4.89
N ILE A 51 3.76 12.46 5.52
CA ILE A 51 3.73 11.16 4.87
C ILE A 51 2.44 10.49 5.32
N THR A 52 1.57 10.17 4.38
CA THR A 52 0.29 9.53 4.68
C THR A 52 0.19 8.16 4.02
N PHE A 53 -0.36 7.22 4.76
CA PHE A 53 -0.68 5.87 4.31
C PHE A 53 -2.13 5.75 3.83
N ASN A 54 -2.91 6.85 3.96
CA ASN A 54 -4.29 6.92 3.51
C ASN A 54 -4.38 7.28 2.02
N TYR A 55 -5.41 6.75 1.36
CA TYR A 55 -5.69 7.00 -0.06
C TYR A 55 -6.56 8.23 -0.30
N THR A 56 -7.13 8.79 0.77
CA THR A 56 -8.05 9.95 0.69
C THR A 56 -7.29 11.26 0.77
N PRO A 57 -7.76 12.32 0.08
CA PRO A 57 -7.15 13.65 0.12
C PRO A 57 -7.58 14.46 1.36
N THR A 58 -7.54 13.83 2.51
CA THR A 58 -7.98 14.46 3.77
C THR A 58 -7.09 15.64 4.15
N LEU A 59 -5.78 15.53 3.97
CA LEU A 59 -4.83 16.61 4.30
C LEU A 59 -5.05 17.83 3.40
N GLU A 60 -5.33 17.62 2.13
CA GLU A 60 -5.58 18.69 1.16
C GLU A 60 -6.93 19.36 1.39
N TYR A 61 -8.01 18.58 1.50
CA TYR A 61 -9.37 19.12 1.48
C TYR A 61 -9.87 19.58 2.84
N VAL A 62 -9.44 18.93 3.92
CA VAL A 62 -9.89 19.28 5.28
C VAL A 62 -8.95 20.27 5.95
N TYR A 63 -7.65 20.09 5.72
CA TYR A 63 -6.61 20.91 6.40
C TYR A 63 -5.94 21.92 5.46
N GLY A 64 -6.23 21.91 4.17
CA GLY A 64 -5.64 22.85 3.21
C GLY A 64 -4.13 22.69 3.02
N VAL A 65 -3.57 21.52 3.33
CA VAL A 65 -2.15 21.26 3.15
C VAL A 65 -1.81 21.25 1.66
N ARG A 66 -0.74 21.94 1.27
CA ARG A 66 -0.29 21.99 -0.11
C ARG A 66 0.23 20.63 -0.58
N PRO A 67 -0.06 20.20 -1.82
CA PRO A 67 0.36 18.90 -2.35
C PRO A 67 1.88 18.64 -2.31
N ASP A 68 2.70 19.69 -2.48
CA ASP A 68 4.16 19.59 -2.43
C ASP A 68 4.71 19.27 -1.02
N ARG A 69 3.85 19.28 -0.02
CA ARG A 69 4.18 18.94 1.38
C ARG A 69 3.58 17.61 1.83
N ILE A 70 2.97 16.87 0.91
CA ILE A 70 2.32 15.60 1.20
C ILE A 70 2.91 14.51 0.32
N LEU A 71 3.31 13.41 0.93
CA LEU A 71 3.58 12.15 0.22
C LEU A 71 2.50 11.13 0.57
N HIS A 72 1.66 10.79 -0.40
CA HIS A 72 0.78 9.62 -0.34
C HIS A 72 1.56 8.38 -0.77
N ILE A 73 2.13 7.66 0.19
CA ILE A 73 3.09 6.59 -0.10
C ILE A 73 2.46 5.40 -0.84
N HIS A 74 1.15 5.20 -0.67
CA HIS A 74 0.37 4.14 -1.32
C HIS A 74 -0.54 4.66 -2.44
N GLY A 75 -0.37 5.92 -2.82
CA GLY A 75 -1.19 6.60 -3.81
C GLY A 75 -2.39 7.33 -3.20
N CYS A 76 -2.96 8.22 -4.00
CA CYS A 76 -4.13 9.03 -3.65
C CYS A 76 -5.18 8.98 -4.77
N VAL A 77 -6.45 8.98 -4.42
CA VAL A 77 -7.57 9.00 -5.39
C VAL A 77 -7.63 10.28 -6.24
N LEU A 78 -6.94 11.36 -5.85
CA LEU A 78 -6.83 12.58 -6.64
C LEU A 78 -6.13 12.35 -7.97
N ASP A 79 -5.13 11.49 -8.01
CA ASP A 79 -4.46 11.12 -9.25
C ASP A 79 -5.12 9.89 -9.88
N LYS A 80 -5.91 10.13 -10.91
CA LYS A 80 -6.65 9.07 -11.63
C LYS A 80 -5.73 8.09 -12.37
N ASN A 81 -4.50 8.49 -12.66
CA ASN A 81 -3.52 7.67 -13.35
C ASN A 81 -2.65 6.85 -12.38
N GLN A 82 -2.63 7.22 -11.10
CA GLN A 82 -1.88 6.50 -10.10
C GLN A 82 -2.62 5.24 -9.65
N LEU A 83 -1.92 4.12 -9.63
CA LEU A 83 -2.45 2.90 -9.01
C LEU A 83 -2.42 3.05 -7.49
N LEU A 84 -3.56 2.76 -6.85
CA LEU A 84 -3.61 2.65 -5.40
C LEU A 84 -3.00 1.32 -4.99
N GLN A 85 -1.98 1.37 -4.14
CA GLN A 85 -1.28 0.18 -3.68
C GLN A 85 -1.98 -0.38 -2.44
N PHE A 86 -2.67 -1.49 -2.60
CA PHE A 86 -3.30 -2.22 -1.49
C PHE A 86 -2.79 -3.67 -1.48
N GLY A 87 -2.93 -4.35 -0.35
CA GLY A 87 -2.51 -5.73 -0.20
C GLY A 87 -1.54 -5.94 0.96
N SER A 88 -0.84 -7.07 0.94
CA SER A 88 0.10 -7.48 1.99
C SER A 88 1.51 -7.71 1.42
N PRO A 89 2.58 -7.39 2.16
CA PRO A 89 3.93 -7.78 1.80
C PRO A 89 4.11 -9.32 1.82
N ASP A 90 3.26 -10.05 2.54
CA ASP A 90 3.32 -11.52 2.60
C ASP A 90 2.88 -12.21 1.30
N ASN A 91 2.26 -11.48 0.39
CA ASN A 91 1.82 -12.00 -0.91
C ASN A 91 2.91 -11.88 -2.00
N ASN A 92 4.19 -11.97 -1.61
CA ASN A 92 5.30 -11.86 -2.55
C ASN A 92 5.21 -12.94 -3.65
N PRO A 93 4.98 -12.56 -4.91
CA PRO A 93 4.80 -13.52 -6.00
C PRO A 93 6.05 -14.34 -6.28
N PHE A 94 7.24 -13.80 -6.05
CA PHE A 94 8.50 -14.50 -6.28
C PHE A 94 8.74 -15.60 -5.24
N GLU A 95 8.39 -15.36 -3.97
CA GLU A 95 8.47 -16.37 -2.92
C GLU A 95 7.44 -17.48 -3.15
N LEU A 96 6.23 -17.12 -3.56
CA LEU A 96 5.20 -18.08 -3.92
C LEU A 96 5.66 -18.95 -5.09
N GLN A 97 6.21 -18.37 -6.14
CA GLN A 97 6.74 -19.09 -7.29
C GLN A 97 7.79 -20.10 -6.86
N LYS A 98 8.80 -19.66 -6.10
CA LYS A 98 9.88 -20.52 -5.61
C LYS A 98 9.34 -21.69 -4.78
N MET A 99 8.42 -21.41 -3.86
CA MET A 99 7.80 -22.45 -3.03
C MET A 99 7.04 -23.51 -3.86
N LEU A 100 6.33 -23.07 -4.92
CA LEU A 100 5.57 -23.97 -5.78
C LEU A 100 6.51 -24.80 -6.69
N GLU A 101 7.57 -24.21 -7.22
CA GLU A 101 8.62 -24.89 -7.99
C GLU A 101 9.32 -25.96 -7.15
N GLU A 102 9.71 -25.64 -5.92
CA GLU A 102 10.33 -26.60 -4.99
C GLU A 102 9.38 -27.76 -4.63
N LYS A 103 8.08 -27.47 -4.49
CA LYS A 103 7.08 -28.48 -4.06
C LYS A 103 6.71 -29.46 -5.17
N TYR A 104 6.61 -29.01 -6.41
CA TYR A 104 6.00 -29.80 -7.48
C TYR A 104 6.97 -30.31 -8.54
N GLY A 105 8.22 -29.82 -8.55
CA GLY A 105 9.22 -30.21 -9.57
C GLY A 105 8.83 -29.78 -10.98
N MET A 106 9.80 -29.48 -11.84
CA MET A 106 9.51 -28.92 -13.16
C MET A 106 10.02 -29.79 -14.33
N ASP A 107 10.45 -31.03 -14.05
CA ASP A 107 11.29 -31.79 -15.00
C ASP A 107 10.53 -32.67 -15.99
N ASP A 108 9.19 -32.66 -15.98
CA ASP A 108 8.38 -33.48 -16.88
C ASP A 108 7.24 -32.70 -17.56
N PHE A 109 6.47 -33.38 -18.39
CA PHE A 109 5.32 -32.80 -19.11
C PHE A 109 4.26 -32.20 -18.16
N TYR A 110 4.09 -32.77 -16.97
CA TYR A 110 3.21 -32.23 -15.94
C TYR A 110 3.81 -30.97 -15.32
N GLY A 111 5.14 -30.90 -15.18
CA GLY A 111 5.86 -29.74 -14.70
C GLY A 111 5.59 -28.49 -15.54
N ALA A 112 5.56 -28.60 -16.86
CA ALA A 112 5.25 -27.46 -17.74
C ALA A 112 3.83 -26.90 -17.52
N THR A 113 2.85 -27.78 -17.30
CA THR A 113 1.47 -27.38 -17.00
C THR A 113 1.35 -26.73 -15.61
N ILE A 114 2.05 -27.28 -14.61
CA ILE A 114 2.12 -26.72 -13.26
C ILE A 114 2.79 -25.35 -13.31
N GLN A 115 3.91 -25.22 -14.04
CA GLN A 115 4.62 -23.94 -14.20
C GLN A 115 3.73 -22.85 -14.79
N GLN A 116 2.92 -23.16 -15.78
CA GLN A 116 1.97 -22.21 -16.34
C GLN A 116 0.93 -21.77 -15.29
N GLY A 117 0.41 -22.71 -14.49
CA GLY A 117 -0.50 -22.42 -13.39
C GLY A 117 0.15 -21.58 -12.30
N VAL A 118 1.40 -21.88 -11.95
CA VAL A 118 2.22 -21.10 -10.99
C VAL A 118 2.41 -19.67 -11.50
N THR A 119 2.81 -19.50 -12.77
CA THR A 119 2.98 -18.16 -13.35
C THR A 119 1.69 -17.35 -13.26
N VAL A 120 0.56 -17.94 -13.66
CA VAL A 120 -0.76 -17.26 -13.55
C VAL A 120 -1.10 -16.90 -12.11
N ALA A 121 -0.84 -17.79 -11.13
CA ALA A 121 -1.08 -17.51 -9.74
C ALA A 121 -0.18 -16.38 -9.21
N CYS A 122 1.10 -16.39 -9.56
CA CYS A 122 2.07 -15.37 -9.14
C CYS A 122 1.72 -14.00 -9.72
N ASP A 123 1.34 -13.92 -10.99
CA ASP A 123 0.87 -12.68 -11.62
C ASP A 123 -0.33 -12.08 -10.89
N ARG A 124 -1.21 -12.94 -10.32
CA ARG A 124 -2.36 -12.49 -9.54
C ARG A 124 -1.97 -12.02 -8.14
N CYS A 125 -1.04 -12.75 -7.50
CA CYS A 125 -0.53 -12.33 -6.19
C CYS A 125 0.24 -11.01 -6.26
N ALA A 126 0.89 -10.71 -7.40
CA ALA A 126 1.60 -9.45 -7.61
C ALA A 126 0.71 -8.22 -7.44
N ASP A 127 -0.59 -8.31 -7.76
CA ASP A 127 -1.52 -7.20 -7.60
C ASP A 127 -1.96 -6.94 -6.16
N ALA A 128 -1.97 -8.00 -5.35
CA ALA A 128 -2.24 -7.93 -3.92
C ALA A 128 -0.93 -7.85 -3.10
N TRP A 129 0.20 -7.79 -3.77
CA TRP A 129 1.51 -7.62 -3.14
C TRP A 129 1.85 -6.14 -3.00
N LYS A 130 2.04 -5.72 -1.76
CA LYS A 130 2.50 -4.38 -1.47
C LYS A 130 4.02 -4.34 -1.56
N ASN A 131 4.54 -3.85 -2.68
CA ASN A 131 5.98 -3.67 -2.87
C ASN A 131 6.48 -2.48 -2.06
N ILE A 132 6.81 -2.73 -0.79
CA ILE A 132 7.27 -1.70 0.16
C ILE A 132 8.58 -1.08 -0.32
N GLU A 133 9.52 -1.90 -0.76
CA GLU A 133 10.84 -1.44 -1.20
C GLU A 133 10.75 -0.57 -2.46
N GLY A 134 9.79 -0.85 -3.35
CA GLY A 134 9.54 -0.02 -4.54
C GLY A 134 9.11 1.41 -4.21
N ASN A 135 8.62 1.66 -2.99
CA ASN A 135 8.24 3.00 -2.54
C ASN A 135 9.39 3.76 -1.87
N TYR A 136 10.53 3.11 -1.57
CA TYR A 136 11.64 3.76 -0.88
C TYR A 136 12.25 4.90 -1.68
N ASP A 137 12.30 4.80 -3.00
CA ASP A 137 12.84 5.86 -3.86
C ASP A 137 11.96 7.12 -3.80
N ALA A 138 10.64 6.95 -3.90
CA ALA A 138 9.70 8.06 -3.77
C ALA A 138 9.76 8.69 -2.37
N LEU A 139 9.85 7.86 -1.32
CA LEU A 139 10.00 8.31 0.06
C LEU A 139 11.31 9.09 0.23
N ASN A 140 12.43 8.54 -0.18
CA ASN A 140 13.74 9.21 -0.08
C ASN A 140 13.76 10.53 -0.85
N HIS A 141 13.24 10.54 -2.08
CA HIS A 141 13.16 11.77 -2.88
C HIS A 141 12.34 12.86 -2.18
N PHE A 142 11.20 12.50 -1.60
CA PHE A 142 10.39 13.43 -0.81
C PHE A 142 11.16 13.95 0.40
N LEU A 143 11.78 13.06 1.17
CA LEU A 143 12.55 13.43 2.36
C LEU A 143 13.77 14.30 2.04
N ASP A 144 14.39 14.11 0.87
CA ASP A 144 15.53 14.92 0.40
C ASP A 144 15.10 16.35 0.04
N SER A 145 13.83 16.56 -0.30
CA SER A 145 13.28 17.89 -0.57
C SER A 145 12.97 18.70 0.69
N LEU A 146 12.93 18.05 1.87
CA LEU A 146 12.57 18.71 3.12
C LEU A 146 13.74 19.46 3.72
N ALA A 147 13.43 20.56 4.41
CA ALA A 147 14.37 21.23 5.30
C ALA A 147 14.75 20.32 6.47
N LYS A 148 15.64 20.78 7.35
CA LYS A 148 15.98 20.07 8.57
C LYS A 148 14.73 19.74 9.39
N ILE A 149 14.58 18.49 9.75
CA ILE A 149 13.49 17.99 10.59
C ILE A 149 14.03 17.78 12.01
N ASP A 150 13.43 18.45 12.97
CA ASP A 150 13.77 18.35 14.38
C ASP A 150 12.78 17.48 15.16
N THR A 151 11.56 17.30 14.64
CA THR A 151 10.50 16.51 15.29
C THR A 151 9.77 15.65 14.28
N VAL A 152 9.56 14.40 14.59
CA VAL A 152 8.72 13.44 13.84
C VAL A 152 7.53 13.08 14.72
N ILE A 153 6.32 13.36 14.22
CA ILE A 153 5.08 13.05 14.92
C ILE A 153 4.36 11.93 14.19
N ILE A 154 4.02 10.87 14.88
CA ILE A 154 3.30 9.74 14.35
C ILE A 154 1.90 9.71 14.94
N MET A 155 0.88 9.73 14.07
CA MET A 155 -0.52 9.73 14.46
C MET A 155 -1.30 8.64 13.74
N GLY A 156 -2.07 7.84 14.48
CA GLY A 156 -3.01 6.87 13.93
C GLY A 156 -2.39 5.75 13.11
N ASN A 157 -1.09 5.44 13.32
CA ASN A 157 -0.43 4.31 12.67
C ASN A 157 -0.30 3.14 13.65
N SER A 158 -0.74 1.96 13.22
CA SER A 158 -0.67 0.73 14.02
C SER A 158 0.71 0.07 14.04
N PHE A 159 1.66 0.55 13.25
CA PHE A 159 2.95 -0.11 13.00
C PHE A 159 2.82 -1.56 12.55
N ASP A 160 1.76 -1.85 11.80
CA ASP A 160 1.58 -3.18 11.23
C ASP A 160 2.75 -3.50 10.28
N LYS A 161 2.98 -4.79 10.04
CA LYS A 161 4.06 -5.29 9.18
C LYS A 161 4.08 -4.69 7.77
N VAL A 162 2.96 -4.15 7.33
CA VAL A 162 2.84 -3.44 6.05
C VAL A 162 3.55 -2.09 6.07
N ASP A 163 3.41 -1.32 7.15
CA ASP A 163 3.93 0.05 7.21
C ASP A 163 5.23 0.15 8.04
N LYS A 164 5.46 -0.78 8.95
CA LYS A 164 6.64 -0.83 9.82
C LYS A 164 7.99 -0.72 9.08
N PRO A 165 8.19 -1.33 7.89
CA PRO A 165 9.45 -1.21 7.16
C PRO A 165 9.83 0.22 6.79
N TYR A 166 8.88 1.09 6.44
CA TYR A 166 9.17 2.50 6.14
C TYR A 166 9.79 3.23 7.34
N TYR A 167 9.31 2.93 8.55
CA TYR A 167 9.86 3.49 9.78
C TYR A 167 11.23 2.91 10.11
N ARG A 168 11.35 1.57 10.07
CA ARG A 168 12.58 0.87 10.46
C ARG A 168 13.75 1.14 9.51
N ASP A 169 13.47 1.10 8.20
CA ASP A 169 14.53 1.04 7.18
C ASP A 169 14.88 2.43 6.62
N VAL A 170 13.95 3.39 6.68
CA VAL A 170 14.14 4.73 6.10
C VAL A 170 14.06 5.84 7.14
N LEU A 171 12.91 5.96 7.85
CA LEU A 171 12.67 7.13 8.69
C LEU A 171 13.53 7.14 9.96
N ALA A 172 13.60 6.03 10.69
CA ALA A 172 14.35 5.97 11.95
C ALA A 172 15.87 6.15 11.75
N PRO A 173 16.53 5.53 10.75
CA PRO A 173 17.95 5.80 10.48
C PRO A 173 18.23 7.25 10.09
N ARG A 174 17.31 7.87 9.33
CA ARG A 174 17.47 9.23 8.81
C ARG A 174 17.27 10.29 9.90
N TYR A 175 16.31 10.10 10.77
CA TYR A 175 15.89 11.07 11.79
C TYR A 175 16.19 10.58 13.22
N ARG A 176 17.28 9.86 13.41
CA ARG A 176 17.69 9.28 14.70
C ARG A 176 17.92 10.35 15.80
N ASP A 177 18.29 11.58 15.39
CA ASP A 177 18.59 12.69 16.27
C ASP A 177 17.39 13.64 16.47
N ALA A 178 16.25 13.36 15.81
CA ALA A 178 15.00 14.12 15.98
C ALA A 178 14.23 13.64 17.20
N GLU A 179 13.38 14.50 17.73
CA GLU A 179 12.38 14.11 18.71
C GLU A 179 11.27 13.30 18.04
N TRP A 180 10.92 12.14 18.62
CA TRP A 180 9.84 11.29 18.13
C TRP A 180 8.66 11.34 19.09
N VAL A 181 7.50 11.80 18.59
CA VAL A 181 6.25 11.89 19.33
C VAL A 181 5.26 10.89 18.77
N PHE A 182 4.75 10.01 19.62
CA PHE A 182 3.76 8.99 19.26
C PHE A 182 2.41 9.42 19.85
N CYS A 183 1.43 9.66 18.99
CA CYS A 183 0.07 9.96 19.41
C CYS A 183 -0.71 8.64 19.47
N GLU A 184 -0.95 8.16 20.68
CA GLU A 184 -1.80 6.99 20.93
C GLU A 184 -3.27 7.41 20.87
N TYR A 185 -4.09 6.53 20.27
CA TYR A 185 -5.54 6.67 20.35
C TYR A 185 -5.99 6.01 21.65
N GLU A 186 -6.51 6.80 22.59
CA GLU A 186 -7.20 6.24 23.74
C GLU A 186 -8.50 5.60 23.23
N SER A 187 -8.52 4.26 23.16
CA SER A 187 -9.76 3.54 22.94
C SER A 187 -10.64 3.75 24.17
N ASN A 188 -11.74 4.48 24.00
CA ASN A 188 -12.79 4.55 25.02
C ASN A 188 -13.51 3.20 25.11
N GLU A 189 -12.83 2.14 25.57
CA GLU A 189 -13.44 0.84 25.87
C GLU A 189 -14.38 0.88 27.08
N ASP A 190 -14.41 2.00 27.84
CA ASP A 190 -15.26 2.17 29.01
C ASP A 190 -16.62 2.84 28.77
N LYS A 191 -17.02 3.07 27.52
CA LYS A 191 -18.41 3.44 27.24
C LYS A 191 -19.26 2.18 27.21
N GLN A 192 -19.63 1.67 28.42
CA GLN A 192 -20.81 0.84 28.60
C GLN A 192 -22.01 1.56 27.97
N TYR A 193 -22.56 0.97 26.94
CA TYR A 193 -23.86 1.37 26.42
C TYR A 193 -24.90 0.85 27.42
N ASP A 194 -25.41 1.73 28.29
CA ASP A 194 -26.67 1.56 29.02
C ASP A 194 -27.84 1.76 28.04
#